data_b30d17b0028fa050f5b6d37daea24daa
#
_entry.id   b30d17b0028fa050f5b6d37daea24daa
#
_cell.length_a   1.000
_cell.length_b   1.000
_cell.length_c   1.000
_cell.angle_alpha   90.00
_cell.angle_beta   90.00
_cell.angle_gamma   90.00
#
_symmetry.space_group_name_H-M   'P 1'
#
loop_
_entity.id
_entity.type
_entity.pdbx_description
1 polymer ?
#
loop_
_entity_poly.entity_id
_entity_poly.type
_entity_poly.pdbx_seq_one_letter_code
_entity_poly.pdbx_strand_id
1 'polypeptide(L)'
;MSRAKALAYKPVKSRHTSETRLETGEVVLEYPLTVRPLIAAVAKRLGRSQDLVPQTKKLQLDALGTSVWDLVDGKRSVGRMVEIFAETHRLENREAEVSITQFIRELGKRGLLGLR
;
A
#
# COMPACT_ATOMS: atom_id res chain seq x y z
N MET A 1 -7.75 15.41 12.01
CA MET A 1 -6.30 15.45 11.75
C MET A 1 -6.00 16.63 10.83
N SER A 2 -5.01 17.44 11.18
CA SER A 2 -4.63 18.55 10.33
C SER A 2 -3.84 18.08 9.11
N ARG A 3 -3.85 18.88 8.04
CA ARG A 3 -3.07 18.59 6.82
C ARG A 3 -1.57 18.50 7.14
N ALA A 4 -1.05 19.43 7.95
CA ALA A 4 0.35 19.44 8.32
C ALA A 4 0.75 18.16 9.05
N LYS A 5 -0.10 17.66 9.93
CA LYS A 5 0.13 16.43 10.69
C LYS A 5 0.11 15.21 9.74
N ALA A 6 -0.87 15.18 8.82
CA ALA A 6 -0.95 14.10 7.84
C ALA A 6 0.29 14.03 6.94
N LEU A 7 0.82 15.17 6.54
CA LEU A 7 2.02 15.25 5.70
C LEU A 7 3.30 14.88 6.44
N ALA A 8 3.28 14.87 7.77
CA ALA A 8 4.43 14.50 8.58
C ALA A 8 4.58 13.00 8.80
N TYR A 9 3.54 12.21 8.54
CA TYR A 9 3.63 10.75 8.66
C TYR A 9 4.59 10.17 7.65
N LYS A 10 5.22 9.06 8.04
CA LYS A 10 6.18 8.34 7.20
C LYS A 10 5.58 6.99 6.82
N PRO A 11 5.22 6.78 5.54
CA PRO A 11 4.69 5.50 5.11
C PRO A 11 5.74 4.40 5.19
N VAL A 12 5.29 3.21 5.61
CA VAL A 12 6.15 2.03 5.77
C VAL A 12 5.49 0.86 5.05
N LYS A 13 6.25 0.13 4.26
CA LYS A 13 5.77 -1.07 3.57
C LYS A 13 5.54 -2.20 4.57
N SER A 14 4.46 -2.96 4.39
CA SER A 14 4.19 -4.13 5.21
C SER A 14 5.23 -5.21 4.97
N ARG A 15 5.67 -5.90 6.05
CA ARG A 15 6.61 -7.02 5.94
C ARG A 15 6.02 -8.23 5.23
N HIS A 16 4.68 -8.33 5.20
CA HIS A 16 3.99 -9.48 4.62
C HIS A 16 3.67 -9.29 3.14
N THR A 17 4.18 -8.22 2.54
CA THR A 17 3.98 -7.93 1.13
C THR A 17 5.21 -8.33 0.34
N SER A 18 5.01 -9.14 -0.69
CA SER A 18 6.05 -9.47 -1.67
C SER A 18 5.87 -8.60 -2.90
N GLU A 19 6.95 -8.15 -3.49
CA GLU A 19 6.88 -7.37 -4.72
C GLU A 19 7.65 -8.04 -5.84
N THR A 20 7.05 -8.02 -7.03
CA THR A 20 7.67 -8.52 -8.26
C THR A 20 7.60 -7.40 -9.28
N ARG A 21 8.69 -7.17 -9.97
CA ARG A 21 8.72 -6.14 -11.01
C ARG A 21 8.60 -6.80 -12.37
N LEU A 22 7.63 -6.33 -13.16
CA LEU A 22 7.42 -6.80 -14.52
C LEU A 22 8.47 -6.22 -15.47
N GLU A 23 8.58 -6.78 -16.68
CA GLU A 23 9.49 -6.27 -17.70
C GLU A 23 9.21 -4.80 -18.05
N THR A 24 7.94 -4.40 -17.96
CA THR A 24 7.51 -3.01 -18.18
C THR A 24 7.98 -2.06 -17.09
N GLY A 25 8.50 -2.59 -15.97
CA GLY A 25 8.89 -1.80 -14.80
C GLY A 25 7.81 -1.67 -13.75
N GLU A 26 6.57 -2.05 -14.05
CA GLU A 26 5.47 -1.97 -13.11
C GLU A 26 5.60 -3.02 -12.01
N VAL A 27 5.15 -2.68 -10.81
CA VAL A 27 5.23 -3.54 -9.63
C VAL A 27 3.93 -4.31 -9.46
N VAL A 28 4.06 -5.61 -9.17
CA VAL A 28 2.95 -6.45 -8.74
C VAL A 28 3.18 -6.76 -7.26
N LEU A 29 2.20 -6.44 -6.43
CA LEU A 29 2.25 -6.70 -5.00
C LEU A 29 1.44 -7.95 -4.69
N GLU A 30 2.00 -8.83 -3.87
CA GLU A 30 1.31 -10.02 -3.39
C GLU A 30 1.24 -9.93 -1.87
N TYR A 31 0.05 -10.08 -1.32
CA TYR A 31 -0.18 -9.90 0.11
C TYR A 31 -1.22 -10.88 0.62
N PRO A 32 -1.12 -11.28 1.91
CA PRO A 32 -2.09 -12.22 2.48
C PRO A 32 -3.42 -11.55 2.74
N LEU A 33 -4.51 -12.30 2.50
CA LEU A 33 -5.83 -11.91 2.96
C LEU A 33 -5.97 -12.31 4.42
N THR A 34 -6.41 -11.36 5.25
CA THR A 34 -6.68 -11.65 6.66
C THR A 34 -8.10 -12.16 6.78
N VAL A 35 -8.25 -13.43 7.18
CA VAL A 35 -9.56 -14.02 7.50
C VAL A 35 -9.93 -13.57 8.91
N ARG A 36 -11.17 -13.13 9.10
CA ARG A 36 -11.66 -12.73 10.43
C ARG A 36 -11.52 -13.91 11.40
N PRO A 37 -10.99 -13.70 12.61
CA PRO A 37 -10.77 -14.80 13.57
C PRO A 37 -12.02 -15.63 13.84
N LEU A 38 -13.20 -15.00 13.89
CA LEU A 38 -14.47 -15.70 14.12
C LEU A 38 -14.77 -16.69 12.98
N ILE A 39 -14.58 -16.28 11.74
CA ILE A 39 -14.81 -17.12 10.57
C ILE A 39 -13.82 -18.28 10.56
N ALA A 40 -12.57 -18.02 10.89
CA ALA A 40 -11.54 -19.05 10.97
C ALA A 40 -11.89 -20.09 12.05
N ALA A 41 -12.37 -19.65 13.21
CA ALA A 41 -12.77 -20.53 14.31
C ALA A 41 -13.98 -21.41 13.93
N VAL A 42 -14.97 -20.84 13.26
CA VAL A 42 -16.16 -21.59 12.79
C VAL A 42 -15.75 -22.62 11.74
N ALA A 43 -14.90 -22.22 10.79
CA ALA A 43 -14.43 -23.12 9.75
C ALA A 43 -13.63 -24.29 10.32
N LYS A 44 -12.81 -24.04 11.33
CA LYS A 44 -12.02 -25.06 12.00
C LYS A 44 -12.93 -26.09 12.68
N ARG A 45 -14.05 -25.63 13.30
CA ARG A 45 -15.05 -26.51 13.92
C ARG A 45 -15.75 -27.38 12.89
N LEU A 46 -15.98 -26.87 11.69
CA LEU A 46 -16.70 -27.59 10.64
C LEU A 46 -15.74 -28.46 9.77
N GLY A 47 -14.49 -28.54 10.12
CA GLY A 47 -13.50 -29.30 9.36
C GLY A 47 -13.14 -28.67 8.00
N ARG A 48 -13.52 -27.41 7.79
CA ARG A 48 -13.28 -26.69 6.53
C ARG A 48 -12.09 -25.74 6.61
N SER A 49 -11.14 -26.01 7.49
CA SER A 49 -9.98 -25.15 7.68
C SER A 49 -9.15 -24.97 6.40
N GLN A 50 -9.20 -25.93 5.47
CA GLN A 50 -8.47 -25.85 4.21
C GLN A 50 -9.10 -24.85 3.23
N ASP A 51 -10.43 -24.67 3.30
CA ASP A 51 -11.13 -23.71 2.43
C ASP A 51 -10.95 -22.28 2.90
N LEU A 52 -10.43 -22.08 4.11
CA LEU A 52 -10.22 -20.78 4.72
C LEU A 52 -8.76 -20.49 5.03
N VAL A 53 -7.84 -21.26 4.43
CA VAL A 53 -6.42 -20.94 4.48
C VAL A 53 -6.25 -19.51 3.92
N PRO A 54 -5.48 -18.65 4.60
CA PRO A 54 -5.25 -17.30 4.09
C PRO A 54 -4.75 -17.35 2.66
N GLN A 55 -5.58 -16.87 1.74
CA GLN A 55 -5.19 -16.78 0.35
C GLN A 55 -4.43 -15.48 0.15
N THR A 56 -3.52 -15.47 -0.79
CA THR A 56 -2.83 -14.26 -1.18
C THR A 56 -3.62 -13.56 -2.27
N LYS A 57 -3.59 -12.24 -2.26
CA LYS A 57 -4.09 -11.40 -3.35
C LYS A 57 -2.94 -10.75 -4.06
N LYS A 58 -3.14 -10.48 -5.34
CA LYS A 58 -2.18 -9.75 -6.14
C LYS A 58 -2.79 -8.43 -6.57
N LEU A 59 -1.98 -7.38 -6.54
CA LEU A 59 -2.35 -6.06 -7.00
C LEU A 59 -1.24 -5.55 -7.91
N GLN A 60 -1.56 -5.35 -9.18
CA GLN A 60 -0.63 -4.74 -10.10
C GLN A 60 -0.78 -3.23 -10.04
N LEU A 61 0.32 -2.52 -9.83
CA LEU A 61 0.36 -1.07 -9.83
C LEU A 61 0.63 -0.59 -11.26
N ASP A 62 -0.05 0.47 -11.66
CA ASP A 62 0.27 1.13 -12.92
C ASP A 62 1.59 1.92 -12.79
N ALA A 63 1.99 2.62 -13.84
CA ALA A 63 3.24 3.36 -13.85
C ALA A 63 3.30 4.42 -12.75
N LEU A 64 2.20 5.15 -12.54
CA LEU A 64 2.14 6.17 -11.50
C LEU A 64 2.15 5.55 -10.11
N GLY A 65 1.36 4.50 -9.90
CA GLY A 65 1.33 3.79 -8.63
C GLY A 65 2.68 3.18 -8.28
N THR A 66 3.37 2.62 -9.26
CA THR A 66 4.73 2.09 -9.07
C THR A 66 5.70 3.20 -8.65
N SER A 67 5.57 4.38 -9.26
CA SER A 67 6.40 5.54 -8.92
C SER A 67 6.18 5.96 -7.46
N VAL A 68 4.94 5.96 -6.98
CA VAL A 68 4.65 6.27 -5.58
C VAL A 68 5.19 5.19 -4.65
N TRP A 69 4.97 3.93 -5.00
CA TRP A 69 5.45 2.79 -4.21
C TRP A 69 6.96 2.84 -4.00
N ASP A 70 7.70 3.20 -5.06
CA ASP A 70 9.16 3.30 -4.99
C ASP A 70 9.65 4.43 -4.08
N LEU A 71 8.80 5.41 -3.78
CA LEU A 71 9.15 6.50 -2.85
C LEU A 71 9.00 6.08 -1.38
N VAL A 72 8.28 4.99 -1.11
CA VAL A 72 8.05 4.53 0.27
C VAL A 72 9.28 3.82 0.78
N ASP A 73 9.99 4.42 1.72
CA ASP A 73 11.21 3.86 2.31
C ASP A 73 11.18 3.82 3.85
N GLY A 74 10.07 4.21 4.45
CA GLY A 74 9.93 4.26 5.90
C GLY A 74 10.59 5.47 6.55
N LYS A 75 11.28 6.30 5.78
CA LYS A 75 12.01 7.49 6.25
C LYS A 75 11.44 8.77 5.68
N ARG A 76 11.00 8.75 4.42
CA ARG A 76 10.39 9.92 3.80
C ARG A 76 9.02 10.17 4.37
N SER A 77 8.71 11.43 4.66
CA SER A 77 7.36 11.84 5.02
C SER A 77 6.47 11.88 3.78
N VAL A 78 5.15 11.84 3.99
CA VAL A 78 4.18 12.03 2.91
C VAL A 78 4.47 13.35 2.18
N GLY A 79 4.76 14.43 2.93
CA GLY A 79 5.07 15.72 2.34
C GLY A 79 6.29 15.69 1.43
N ARG A 80 7.32 14.96 1.82
CA ARG A 80 8.50 14.80 0.97
C ARG A 80 8.21 13.99 -0.28
N MET A 81 7.39 12.95 -0.15
CA MET A 81 6.94 12.15 -1.30
C MET A 81 6.17 13.03 -2.29
N VAL A 82 5.31 13.90 -1.78
CA VAL A 82 4.55 14.86 -2.62
C VAL A 82 5.49 15.75 -3.42
N GLU A 83 6.51 16.31 -2.77
CA GLU A 83 7.49 17.19 -3.44
C GLU A 83 8.22 16.45 -4.56
N ILE A 84 8.72 15.25 -4.28
CA ILE A 84 9.47 14.46 -5.25
C ILE A 84 8.57 14.06 -6.43
N PHE A 85 7.35 13.61 -6.11
CA PHE A 85 6.40 13.18 -7.12
C PHE A 85 5.97 14.33 -8.03
N ALA A 86 5.71 15.51 -7.44
CA ALA A 86 5.36 16.71 -8.21
C ALA A 86 6.48 17.09 -9.18
N GLU A 87 7.73 17.06 -8.72
CA GLU A 87 8.87 17.39 -9.54
C GLU A 87 9.11 16.36 -10.64
N THR A 88 9.05 15.07 -10.29
CA THR A 88 9.30 13.97 -11.23
C THR A 88 8.30 13.96 -12.38
N HIS A 89 7.01 14.18 -12.08
CA HIS A 89 5.94 14.10 -13.05
C HIS A 89 5.44 15.47 -13.53
N ARG A 90 6.12 16.54 -13.14
CA ARG A 90 5.78 17.94 -13.52
C ARG A 90 4.32 18.26 -13.20
N LEU A 91 3.92 17.95 -11.99
CA LEU A 91 2.57 18.21 -11.48
C LEU A 91 2.60 19.40 -10.53
N GLU A 92 1.45 20.05 -10.37
CA GLU A 92 1.28 21.01 -9.31
C GLU A 92 1.29 20.28 -7.96
N ASN A 93 1.76 20.95 -6.92
CA ASN A 93 1.85 20.34 -5.59
C ASN A 93 0.51 19.79 -5.11
N ARG A 94 -0.58 20.48 -5.39
CA ARG A 94 -1.92 20.01 -5.00
C ARG A 94 -2.31 18.72 -5.71
N GLU A 95 -2.03 18.62 -7.00
CA GLU A 95 -2.31 17.40 -7.76
C GLU A 95 -1.49 16.22 -7.24
N ALA A 96 -0.21 16.47 -6.97
CA ALA A 96 0.68 15.46 -6.40
C ALA A 96 0.21 15.02 -5.02
N GLU A 97 -0.21 15.97 -4.17
CA GLU A 97 -0.72 15.66 -2.84
C GLU A 97 -1.97 14.78 -2.90
N VAL A 98 -2.91 15.10 -3.79
CA VAL A 98 -4.12 14.30 -3.97
C VAL A 98 -3.75 12.88 -4.42
N SER A 99 -2.88 12.75 -5.40
CA SER A 99 -2.45 11.45 -5.92
C SER A 99 -1.76 10.60 -4.86
N ILE A 100 -0.82 11.20 -4.13
CA ILE A 100 -0.06 10.49 -3.09
C ILE A 100 -1.00 10.08 -1.93
N THR A 101 -1.86 10.97 -1.47
CA THR A 101 -2.74 10.67 -0.34
C THR A 101 -3.79 9.62 -0.69
N GLN A 102 -4.33 9.64 -1.90
CA GLN A 102 -5.25 8.60 -2.37
C GLN A 102 -4.56 7.24 -2.44
N PHE A 103 -3.36 7.19 -2.99
CA PHE A 103 -2.58 5.97 -3.09
C PHE A 103 -2.30 5.37 -1.70
N ILE A 104 -1.85 6.20 -0.77
CA ILE A 104 -1.56 5.75 0.60
C ILE A 104 -2.84 5.22 1.26
N ARG A 105 -3.96 5.90 1.07
CA ARG A 105 -5.24 5.47 1.63
C ARG A 105 -5.67 4.11 1.08
N GLU A 106 -5.59 3.93 -0.23
CA GLU A 106 -5.98 2.67 -0.87
C GLU A 106 -5.09 1.51 -0.45
N LEU A 107 -3.78 1.71 -0.41
CA LEU A 107 -2.87 0.66 0.02
C LEU A 107 -2.94 0.42 1.52
N GLY A 108 -3.20 1.46 2.30
CA GLY A 108 -3.42 1.33 3.74
C GLY A 108 -4.61 0.47 4.08
N LYS A 109 -5.72 0.63 3.35
CA LYS A 109 -6.92 -0.19 3.52
C LYS A 109 -6.67 -1.67 3.26
N ARG A 110 -5.74 -1.97 2.36
CA ARG A 110 -5.35 -3.35 2.01
C ARG A 110 -4.29 -3.91 2.95
N GLY A 111 -3.79 -3.12 3.89
CA GLY A 111 -2.73 -3.54 4.79
C GLY A 111 -1.35 -3.57 4.16
N LEU A 112 -1.17 -2.94 3.00
CA LEU A 112 0.11 -2.91 2.29
C LEU A 112 1.04 -1.83 2.81
N LEU A 113 0.50 -0.77 3.38
CA LEU A 113 1.25 0.34 3.97
C LEU A 113 0.74 0.64 5.36
N GLY A 114 1.66 1.00 6.25
CA GLY A 114 1.37 1.62 7.53
C GLY A 114 1.96 3.02 7.57
N LEU A 115 1.62 3.78 8.61
CA LEU A 115 2.14 5.13 8.84
C LEU A 115 2.82 5.18 10.20
N ARG A 116 3.90 5.93 10.30
CA ARG A 116 4.54 6.18 11.59
C ARG A 116 5.06 7.60 11.74
#